data_cb65a97a9380b4851896de3177e1beb4
#
_entry.id   cb65a97a9380b4851896de3177e1beb4
#
_cell.length_a   1.000
_cell.length_b   1.000
_cell.length_c   1.000
_cell.angle_alpha   90.00
_cell.angle_beta   90.00
_cell.angle_gamma   90.00
#
_symmetry.space_group_name_H-M   'P 1'
#
loop_
_entity.id
_entity.type
_entity.pdbx_description
1 polymer ?
#
loop_
_entity_poly.entity_id
_entity_poly.type
_entity_poly.pdbx_seq_one_letter_code
_entity_poly.pdbx_strand_id
1 'polypeptide(L)'
;MPQHDEIYFDSNGCLTERVWRGGQEVIVHYDDVPETDITTVDGIRVTTPLRTVIDIAPDVEPELLERIVQDCLRRALFTVEDAHARLAEPDMRSRPGALLLRRVLSA
;
A
#
# COMPACT_ATOMS: atom_id res chain seq x y z
N MET A 1 -13.90 9.59 -30.36
CA MET A 1 -14.43 8.34 -29.80
C MET A 1 -14.26 8.32 -28.31
N PRO A 2 -15.29 8.02 -27.54
CA PRO A 2 -15.14 7.96 -26.11
C PRO A 2 -14.18 6.85 -25.73
N GLN A 3 -13.35 7.14 -24.74
CA GLN A 3 -12.44 6.15 -24.18
C GLN A 3 -13.24 5.22 -23.28
N HIS A 4 -12.92 3.93 -23.34
CA HIS A 4 -13.59 2.94 -22.55
C HIS A 4 -12.84 2.68 -21.25
N ASP A 5 -13.57 2.58 -20.15
CA ASP A 5 -13.04 2.05 -18.92
C ASP A 5 -12.81 0.55 -19.09
N GLU A 6 -11.70 0.06 -18.58
CA GLU A 6 -11.36 -1.36 -18.59
C GLU A 6 -11.29 -1.89 -17.16
N ILE A 7 -11.83 -3.08 -16.95
CA ILE A 7 -11.76 -3.78 -15.68
C ILE A 7 -10.99 -5.08 -15.92
N TYR A 8 -9.95 -5.31 -15.12
CA TYR A 8 -9.12 -6.49 -15.27
C TYR A 8 -8.49 -6.88 -13.93
N PHE A 9 -7.91 -8.07 -13.86
CA PHE A 9 -7.11 -8.48 -12.71
C PHE A 9 -5.64 -8.23 -13.02
N ASP A 10 -4.94 -7.54 -12.11
CA ASP A 10 -3.53 -7.27 -12.30
C ASP A 10 -2.68 -8.51 -12.01
N SER A 11 -1.35 -8.38 -12.09
CA SER A 11 -0.42 -9.49 -11.87
C SER A 11 -0.48 -10.05 -10.44
N ASN A 12 -1.02 -9.28 -9.50
CA ASN A 12 -1.19 -9.71 -8.11
C ASN A 12 -2.58 -10.29 -7.84
N GLY A 13 -3.43 -10.38 -8.86
CA GLY A 13 -4.79 -10.87 -8.72
C GLY A 13 -5.78 -9.87 -8.16
N CYS A 14 -5.40 -8.59 -8.09
CA CYS A 14 -6.29 -7.52 -7.62
C CYS A 14 -7.16 -7.02 -8.75
N LEU A 15 -8.45 -6.83 -8.46
CA LEU A 15 -9.35 -6.20 -9.42
C LEU A 15 -8.89 -4.76 -9.64
N THR A 16 -8.71 -4.42 -10.90
CA THR A 16 -8.14 -3.13 -11.28
C THR A 16 -9.02 -2.51 -12.36
N GLU A 17 -9.23 -1.23 -12.28
CA GLU A 17 -9.99 -0.49 -13.29
C GLU A 17 -9.11 0.59 -13.88
N ARG A 18 -9.03 0.63 -15.20
CA ARG A 18 -8.40 1.70 -15.94
C ARG A 18 -9.49 2.66 -16.37
N VAL A 19 -9.46 3.87 -15.85
CA VAL A 19 -10.45 4.91 -16.17
C VAL A 19 -9.76 6.13 -16.76
N TRP A 20 -10.52 6.87 -17.55
CA TRP A 20 -10.02 8.12 -18.16
C TRP A 20 -10.76 9.30 -17.53
N ARG A 21 -10.00 10.25 -17.00
CA ARG A 21 -10.55 11.44 -16.36
C ARG A 21 -9.74 12.66 -16.82
N GLY A 22 -10.42 13.64 -17.40
CA GLY A 22 -9.76 14.86 -17.86
C GLY A 22 -8.66 14.61 -18.89
N GLY A 23 -8.80 13.58 -19.72
CA GLY A 23 -7.80 13.21 -20.72
C GLY A 23 -6.62 12.43 -20.17
N GLN A 24 -6.64 12.08 -18.87
CA GLN A 24 -5.58 11.30 -18.24
C GLN A 24 -6.06 9.90 -17.87
N GLU A 25 -5.17 8.94 -18.02
CA GLU A 25 -5.40 7.58 -17.57
C GLU A 25 -5.19 7.49 -16.06
N VAL A 26 -6.17 6.92 -15.37
CA VAL A 26 -6.11 6.68 -13.94
C VAL A 26 -6.30 5.19 -13.70
N ILE A 27 -5.42 4.59 -12.94
CA ILE A 27 -5.51 3.17 -12.56
C ILE A 27 -6.06 3.10 -11.16
N VAL A 28 -7.20 2.44 -11.01
CA VAL A 28 -7.86 2.24 -9.71
C VAL A 28 -7.72 0.78 -9.33
N HIS A 29 -7.10 0.52 -8.21
CA HIS A 29 -6.97 -0.83 -7.66
C HIS A 29 -8.06 -1.05 -6.61
N TYR A 30 -8.85 -2.11 -6.83
CA TYR A 30 -9.88 -2.53 -5.87
C TYR A 30 -9.30 -3.64 -5.02
N ASP A 31 -8.69 -3.26 -3.92
CA ASP A 31 -8.18 -4.20 -2.94
C ASP A 31 -9.11 -4.19 -1.74
N ASP A 32 -9.23 -5.33 -1.08
CA ASP A 32 -10.00 -5.45 0.15
C ASP A 32 -9.16 -4.86 1.29
N VAL A 33 -9.41 -3.59 1.60
CA VAL A 33 -8.66 -2.87 2.62
C VAL A 33 -9.52 -2.77 3.88
N PRO A 34 -9.12 -3.44 4.97
CA PRO A 34 -9.89 -3.34 6.21
C PRO A 34 -9.81 -1.95 6.82
N GLU A 35 -10.83 -1.59 7.61
CA GLU A 35 -10.91 -0.26 8.22
C GLU A 35 -9.70 0.09 9.09
N THR A 36 -9.04 -0.90 9.67
CA THR A 36 -7.82 -0.69 10.46
C THR A 36 -6.69 -0.07 9.64
N ASP A 37 -6.72 -0.25 8.31
CA ASP A 37 -5.72 0.30 7.39
C ASP A 37 -6.18 1.60 6.73
N ILE A 38 -7.30 2.16 7.16
CA ILE A 38 -7.87 3.39 6.60
C ILE A 38 -7.81 4.49 7.64
N THR A 39 -7.43 5.68 7.21
CA THR A 39 -7.49 6.90 8.02
C THR A 39 -8.09 8.01 7.17
N THR A 40 -8.33 9.16 7.80
CA THR A 40 -8.90 10.31 7.11
C THR A 40 -7.96 11.49 7.22
N VAL A 41 -7.65 12.11 6.08
CA VAL A 41 -6.83 13.32 6.01
C VAL A 41 -7.65 14.37 5.25
N ASP A 42 -7.92 15.48 5.92
CA ASP A 42 -8.73 16.57 5.35
C ASP A 42 -10.07 16.10 4.78
N GLY A 43 -10.72 15.18 5.50
CA GLY A 43 -12.00 14.62 5.08
C GLY A 43 -11.93 13.54 4.01
N ILE A 44 -10.74 13.20 3.53
CA ILE A 44 -10.52 12.21 2.49
C ILE A 44 -10.02 10.91 3.13
N ARG A 45 -10.67 9.79 2.79
CA ARG A 45 -10.26 8.46 3.26
C ARG A 45 -9.04 8.01 2.47
N VAL A 46 -7.98 7.64 3.19
CA VAL A 46 -6.71 7.18 2.61
C VAL A 46 -6.20 5.99 3.42
N THR A 47 -5.27 5.24 2.85
CA THR A 47 -4.61 4.18 3.62
C THR A 47 -3.70 4.80 4.69
N THR A 48 -3.54 4.08 5.80
CA THR A 48 -2.58 4.49 6.84
C THR A 48 -1.17 4.51 6.26
N PRO A 49 -0.24 5.27 6.87
CA PRO A 49 1.16 5.25 6.45
C PRO A 49 1.75 3.84 6.42
N LEU A 50 1.46 3.01 7.41
CA LEU A 50 1.97 1.65 7.47
C LEU A 50 1.44 0.81 6.30
N ARG A 51 0.14 0.84 6.02
CA ARG A 51 -0.44 0.09 4.90
C ARG A 51 0.10 0.60 3.57
N THR A 52 0.29 1.90 3.44
CA THR A 52 0.86 2.50 2.23
C THR A 52 2.27 1.95 1.97
N VAL A 53 3.10 1.89 3.01
CA VAL A 53 4.46 1.33 2.89
C VAL A 53 4.42 -0.14 2.47
N ILE A 54 3.53 -0.93 3.06
CA ILE A 54 3.36 -2.34 2.70
C ILE A 54 3.00 -2.46 1.22
N ASP A 55 2.08 -1.63 0.74
CA ASP A 55 1.59 -1.72 -0.63
C ASP A 55 2.65 -1.30 -1.67
N ILE A 56 3.49 -0.31 -1.36
CA ILE A 56 4.52 0.15 -2.30
C ILE A 56 5.82 -0.64 -2.21
N ALA A 57 6.03 -1.40 -1.15
CA ALA A 57 7.30 -2.09 -0.91
C ALA A 57 7.79 -2.92 -2.10
N PRO A 58 6.93 -3.69 -2.81
CA PRO A 58 7.39 -4.46 -3.96
C PRO A 58 7.82 -3.61 -5.15
N ASP A 59 7.40 -2.34 -5.20
CA ASP A 59 7.58 -1.47 -6.37
C ASP A 59 8.75 -0.49 -6.21
N VAL A 60 9.45 -0.53 -5.08
CA VAL A 60 10.57 0.37 -4.82
C VAL A 60 11.85 -0.43 -4.57
N GLU A 61 13.00 0.22 -4.83
CA GLU A 61 14.29 -0.39 -4.55
C GLU A 61 14.47 -0.62 -3.05
N PRO A 62 15.17 -1.71 -2.65
CA PRO A 62 15.34 -2.03 -1.22
C PRO A 62 15.94 -0.90 -0.39
N GLU A 63 16.91 -0.19 -0.92
CA GLU A 63 17.51 0.94 -0.20
C GLU A 63 16.53 2.09 -0.02
N LEU A 64 15.69 2.33 -1.02
CA LEU A 64 14.65 3.35 -0.91
C LEU A 64 13.60 2.94 0.11
N LEU A 65 13.18 1.68 0.11
CA LEU A 65 12.24 1.17 1.10
C LEU A 65 12.77 1.38 2.53
N GLU A 66 14.03 1.06 2.76
CA GLU A 66 14.65 1.26 4.05
C GLU A 66 14.61 2.72 4.48
N ARG A 67 14.92 3.65 3.57
CA ARG A 67 14.87 5.09 3.88
C ARG A 67 13.45 5.57 4.15
N ILE A 68 12.47 5.07 3.40
CA ILE A 68 11.06 5.40 3.62
C ILE A 68 10.62 4.94 5.00
N VAL A 69 10.94 3.71 5.37
CA VAL A 69 10.60 3.15 6.69
C VAL A 69 11.24 3.96 7.80
N GLN A 70 12.52 4.26 7.68
CA GLN A 70 13.22 5.04 8.71
C GLN A 70 12.64 6.45 8.84
N ASP A 71 12.27 7.07 7.73
CA ASP A 71 11.63 8.38 7.76
C ASP A 71 10.27 8.32 8.47
N CYS A 72 9.47 7.30 8.18
CA CYS A 72 8.18 7.10 8.85
C CYS A 72 8.35 6.90 10.37
N LEU A 73 9.32 6.10 10.77
CA LEU A 73 9.61 5.86 12.20
C LEU A 73 10.07 7.15 12.88
N ARG A 74 10.95 7.90 12.25
CA ARG A 74 11.44 9.17 12.78
C ARG A 74 10.30 10.18 12.95
N ARG A 75 9.35 10.20 12.03
CA ARG A 75 8.19 11.10 12.09
C ARG A 75 7.07 10.56 12.98
N ALA A 76 7.27 9.38 13.57
CA ALA A 76 6.29 8.72 14.41
C ALA A 76 4.95 8.47 13.68
N LEU A 77 4.99 8.17 12.39
CA LEU A 77 3.81 7.81 11.62
C LEU A 77 3.32 6.41 11.99
N PHE A 78 4.21 5.55 12.43
CA PHE A 78 3.93 4.28 13.11
C PHE A 78 5.17 3.88 13.90
N THR A 79 5.02 2.93 14.81
CA THR A 79 6.15 2.39 15.58
C THR A 79 6.56 1.03 15.02
N VAL A 80 7.75 0.57 15.40
CA VAL A 80 8.19 -0.79 15.06
C VAL A 80 7.21 -1.84 15.63
N GLU A 81 6.72 -1.60 16.85
CA GLU A 81 5.76 -2.49 17.50
C GLU A 81 4.44 -2.55 16.75
N ASP A 82 3.92 -1.40 16.31
CA ASP A 82 2.70 -1.34 15.49
C ASP A 82 2.88 -2.12 14.19
N ALA A 83 4.04 -1.94 13.55
CA ALA A 83 4.34 -2.63 12.30
C ALA A 83 4.40 -4.15 12.50
N HIS A 84 5.09 -4.62 13.53
CA HIS A 84 5.14 -6.05 13.82
C HIS A 84 3.77 -6.63 14.15
N ALA A 85 2.96 -5.90 14.93
CA ALA A 85 1.62 -6.34 15.26
C ALA A 85 0.76 -6.50 14.01
N ARG A 86 0.82 -5.52 13.10
CA ARG A 86 0.04 -5.59 11.85
C ARG A 86 0.53 -6.71 10.93
N LEU A 87 1.83 -6.88 10.79
CA LEU A 87 2.42 -7.91 9.94
C LEU A 87 2.14 -9.33 10.45
N ALA A 88 1.84 -9.48 11.74
CA ALA A 88 1.50 -10.77 12.33
C ALA A 88 0.06 -11.21 12.03
N GLU A 89 -0.79 -10.30 11.55
CA GLU A 89 -2.17 -10.63 11.26
C GLU A 89 -2.30 -11.51 10.01
N PRO A 90 -3.28 -12.43 9.98
CA PRO A 90 -3.36 -13.43 8.90
C PRO A 90 -3.45 -12.88 7.49
N ASP A 91 -4.12 -11.74 7.29
CA ASP A 91 -4.27 -11.15 5.95
C ASP A 91 -2.95 -10.60 5.38
N MET A 92 -1.94 -10.39 6.21
CA MET A 92 -0.64 -9.90 5.77
C MET A 92 0.30 -11.01 5.31
N ARG A 93 0.03 -12.26 5.64
CA ARG A 93 0.94 -13.38 5.37
C ARG A 93 1.21 -13.59 3.88
N SER A 94 0.22 -13.34 3.05
CA SER A 94 0.31 -13.54 1.60
C SER A 94 0.74 -12.29 0.83
N ARG A 95 0.92 -11.17 1.49
CA ARG A 95 1.28 -9.92 0.81
C ARG A 95 2.78 -9.82 0.62
N PRO A 96 3.25 -9.65 -0.64
CA PRO A 96 4.70 -9.51 -0.89
C PRO A 96 5.34 -8.36 -0.13
N GLY A 97 4.64 -7.23 -0.03
CA GLY A 97 5.16 -6.06 0.67
C GLY A 97 5.33 -6.31 2.17
N ALA A 98 4.48 -7.13 2.78
CA ALA A 98 4.60 -7.47 4.20
C ALA A 98 5.91 -8.21 4.48
N LEU A 99 6.29 -9.15 3.62
CA LEU A 99 7.55 -9.86 3.77
C LEU A 99 8.75 -8.93 3.63
N LEU A 100 8.69 -8.03 2.65
CA LEU A 100 9.76 -7.06 2.41
C LEU A 100 9.92 -6.10 3.59
N LEU A 101 8.80 -5.60 4.13
CA LEU A 101 8.84 -4.72 5.29
C LEU A 101 9.39 -5.44 6.52
N ARG A 102 9.00 -6.70 6.72
CA ARG A 102 9.50 -7.51 7.82
C ARG A 102 11.02 -7.63 7.75
N ARG A 103 11.59 -7.81 6.58
CA ARG A 103 13.05 -7.87 6.39
C ARG A 103 13.73 -6.56 6.77
N VAL A 104 13.16 -5.44 6.37
CA VAL A 104 13.70 -4.11 6.71
C VAL A 104 13.68 -3.90 8.22
N LEU A 105 12.58 -4.27 8.88
CA LEU A 105 12.45 -4.08 10.34
C LEU A 105 13.38 -5.00 11.14
N SER A 106 13.81 -6.11 10.55
CA SER A 106 14.70 -7.07 11.20
C SER A 106 16.19 -6.80 10.95
N ALA A 107 16.46 -5.84 10.09
CA ALA A 107 17.85 -5.50 9.75
C ALA A 107 18.53 -4.65 10.83
#